data_a0f815d43a79d0da44aa9e35e9606667
#
_entry.id   a0f815d43a79d0da44aa9e35e9606667
#
_cell.length_a   1.000
_cell.length_b   1.000
_cell.length_c   1.000
_cell.angle_alpha   90.00
_cell.angle_beta   90.00
_cell.angle_gamma   90.00
#
_symmetry.space_group_name_H-M   'P 1'
#
loop_
_entity.id
_entity.type
_entity.pdbx_description
1 polymer ?
#
loop_
_entity_poly.entity_id
_entity_poly.type
_entity_poly.pdbx_seq_one_letter_code
_entity_poly.pdbx_strand_id
1 'polypeptide(L)'
;VLAKTNEISREEWLKQRQKGIGGSDAAAILRFNKWKSPIAVYLEKIGEVDPPEENEAMYWGSRLEDLVADEFSKRTGLKIRRRNAILQHPEHPWMIANVDRLIVGRKEGLECKTTNEFAKREWEGDEVPAPYLIQCQHYMAVTGYEAWWIAVLIGGNKFIHKKIERDEDIIQHMIEAEKNFWE
;
A
#
# COMPACT_ATOMS: atom_id res chain seq x y z
N VAL A 1 14.95 7.04 -3.47
CA VAL A 1 14.67 5.64 -3.84
C VAL A 1 15.58 4.73 -3.03
N LEU A 2 14.98 3.84 -2.24
CA LEU A 2 15.74 2.84 -1.47
C LEU A 2 16.16 1.67 -2.37
N ALA A 3 15.27 1.21 -3.25
CA ALA A 3 15.54 0.14 -4.20
C ALA A 3 14.58 0.20 -5.38
N LYS A 4 15.02 -0.36 -6.52
CA LYS A 4 14.18 -0.54 -7.70
C LYS A 4 13.66 -1.99 -7.72
N THR A 5 12.36 -2.18 -7.65
CA THR A 5 11.75 -3.51 -7.46
C THR A 5 11.83 -4.41 -8.70
N ASN A 6 11.98 -3.85 -9.89
CA ASN A 6 12.13 -4.61 -11.11
C ASN A 6 13.57 -5.14 -11.35
N GLU A 7 14.53 -4.75 -10.50
CA GLU A 7 15.93 -5.15 -10.62
C GLU A 7 16.40 -6.10 -9.53
N ILE A 8 15.51 -6.46 -8.60
CA ILE A 8 15.84 -7.28 -7.43
C ILE A 8 14.97 -8.54 -7.38
N SER A 9 15.50 -9.59 -6.73
CA SER A 9 14.76 -10.82 -6.46
C SER A 9 13.71 -10.60 -5.36
N ARG A 10 12.76 -11.55 -5.23
CA ARG A 10 11.80 -11.54 -4.12
C ARG A 10 12.51 -11.58 -2.76
N GLU A 11 13.57 -12.38 -2.65
CA GLU A 11 14.36 -12.46 -1.40
C GLU A 11 14.97 -11.11 -1.04
N GLU A 12 15.60 -10.44 -1.99
CA GLU A 12 16.16 -9.11 -1.78
C GLU A 12 15.08 -8.07 -1.47
N TRP A 13 13.94 -8.15 -2.15
CA TRP A 13 12.79 -7.29 -1.89
C TRP A 13 12.30 -7.43 -0.45
N LEU A 14 12.19 -8.67 0.06
CA LEU A 14 11.81 -8.92 1.45
C LEU A 14 12.84 -8.35 2.44
N LYS A 15 14.14 -8.45 2.12
CA LYS A 15 15.19 -7.85 2.95
C LYS A 15 15.08 -6.33 2.99
N GLN A 16 14.80 -5.69 1.85
CA GLN A 16 14.61 -4.24 1.80
C GLN A 16 13.42 -3.80 2.64
N ARG A 17 12.35 -4.58 2.66
CA ARG A 17 11.16 -4.29 3.47
C ARG A 17 11.44 -4.34 4.98
N GLN A 18 12.42 -5.12 5.43
CA GLN A 18 12.81 -5.17 6.85
C GLN A 18 13.49 -3.88 7.32
N LYS A 19 13.96 -3.04 6.42
CA LYS A 19 14.66 -1.79 6.75
C LYS A 19 13.75 -0.65 7.16
N GLY A 20 12.45 -0.83 7.10
CA GLY A 20 11.51 0.22 7.45
C GLY A 20 10.08 -0.27 7.56
N ILE A 21 9.18 0.67 7.79
CA ILE A 21 7.74 0.46 7.90
C ILE A 21 7.10 0.78 6.55
N GLY A 22 6.50 -0.23 5.93
CA GLY A 22 5.76 -0.06 4.67
C GLY A 22 4.30 0.28 4.90
N GLY A 23 3.58 0.57 3.80
CA GLY A 23 2.17 0.98 3.86
C GLY A 23 1.24 -0.05 4.50
N SER A 24 1.44 -1.33 4.20
CA SER A 24 0.64 -2.41 4.81
C SER A 24 0.96 -2.59 6.30
N ASP A 25 2.19 -2.31 6.71
CA ASP A 25 2.61 -2.37 8.11
C ASP A 25 1.96 -1.26 8.94
N ALA A 26 1.75 -0.08 8.36
CA ALA A 26 1.16 1.06 9.02
C ALA A 26 -0.22 0.74 9.60
N ALA A 27 -1.07 0.06 8.82
CA ALA A 27 -2.39 -0.35 9.28
C ALA A 27 -2.32 -1.29 10.48
N ALA A 28 -1.37 -2.23 10.49
CA ALA A 28 -1.16 -3.14 11.62
C ALA A 28 -0.67 -2.39 12.85
N ILE A 29 0.27 -1.48 12.70
CA ILE A 29 0.83 -0.68 13.82
C ILE A 29 -0.25 0.19 14.46
N LEU A 30 -1.16 0.76 13.66
CA LEU A 30 -2.29 1.55 14.14
C LEU A 30 -3.48 0.69 14.58
N ARG A 31 -3.33 -0.65 14.54
CA ARG A 31 -4.33 -1.64 15.00
C ARG A 31 -5.62 -1.67 14.18
N PHE A 32 -5.53 -1.33 12.90
CA PHE A 32 -6.66 -1.42 11.97
C PHE A 32 -6.62 -2.68 11.11
N ASN A 33 -5.59 -3.51 11.25
CA ASN A 33 -5.48 -4.79 10.52
C ASN A 33 -5.99 -5.93 11.40
N LYS A 34 -7.04 -6.64 10.96
CA LYS A 34 -7.65 -7.76 11.67
C LYS A 34 -6.73 -8.99 11.77
N TRP A 35 -5.82 -9.14 10.82
CA TRP A 35 -5.03 -10.35 10.62
C TRP A 35 -3.59 -10.24 11.13
N LYS A 36 -3.15 -9.03 11.45
CA LYS A 36 -1.76 -8.78 11.82
C LYS A 36 -1.68 -7.71 12.92
N SER A 37 -1.00 -8.06 14.01
CA SER A 37 -0.81 -7.18 15.15
C SER A 37 0.48 -6.36 15.03
N PRO A 38 0.66 -5.30 15.84
CA PRO A 38 1.94 -4.59 15.93
C PRO A 38 3.09 -5.51 16.32
N ILE A 39 2.86 -6.46 17.22
CA ILE A 39 3.88 -7.45 17.64
C ILE A 39 4.31 -8.32 16.47
N ALA A 40 3.36 -8.75 15.63
CA ALA A 40 3.68 -9.56 14.45
C ALA A 40 4.58 -8.79 13.48
N VAL A 41 4.34 -7.50 13.26
CA VAL A 41 5.19 -6.64 12.45
C VAL A 41 6.58 -6.53 13.06
N TYR A 42 6.66 -6.29 14.36
CA TYR A 42 7.93 -6.22 15.08
C TYR A 42 8.77 -7.48 14.88
N LEU A 43 8.16 -8.65 15.09
CA LEU A 43 8.85 -9.93 14.94
C LEU A 43 9.37 -10.16 13.51
N GLU A 44 8.61 -9.76 12.51
CA GLU A 44 9.07 -9.84 11.11
C GLU A 44 10.26 -8.89 10.85
N LYS A 45 10.22 -7.67 11.40
CA LYS A 45 11.28 -6.67 11.16
C LYS A 45 12.60 -7.05 11.80
N ILE A 46 12.57 -7.71 12.95
CA ILE A 46 13.81 -8.19 13.61
C ILE A 46 14.26 -9.57 13.10
N GLY A 47 13.50 -10.19 12.18
CA GLY A 47 13.87 -11.45 11.56
C GLY A 47 13.56 -12.70 12.39
N GLU A 48 12.80 -12.58 13.48
CA GLU A 48 12.43 -13.73 14.35
C GLU A 48 11.30 -14.58 13.75
N VAL A 49 10.54 -14.02 12.84
CA VAL A 49 9.45 -14.71 12.14
C VAL A 49 9.61 -14.48 10.65
N ASP A 50 9.54 -15.55 9.87
CA ASP A 50 9.62 -15.44 8.41
C ASP A 50 8.37 -14.73 7.87
N PRO A 51 8.51 -13.95 6.77
CA PRO A 51 7.34 -13.39 6.08
C PRO A 51 6.41 -14.51 5.62
N PRO A 52 5.09 -14.24 5.51
CA PRO A 52 4.14 -15.24 5.03
C PRO A 52 4.53 -15.74 3.64
N GLU A 53 4.39 -17.04 3.41
CA GLU A 53 4.54 -17.62 2.08
C GLU A 53 3.44 -17.12 1.16
N GLU A 54 3.72 -17.06 -0.14
CA GLU A 54 2.73 -16.69 -1.14
C GLU A 54 1.58 -17.70 -1.15
N ASN A 55 0.35 -17.19 -0.98
CA ASN A 55 -0.87 -17.99 -1.06
C ASN A 55 -1.64 -17.70 -2.36
N GLU A 56 -2.75 -18.40 -2.59
CA GLU A 56 -3.58 -18.20 -3.78
C GLU A 56 -4.06 -16.75 -3.93
N ALA A 57 -4.49 -16.11 -2.85
CA ALA A 57 -4.96 -14.72 -2.90
C ALA A 57 -3.85 -13.77 -3.33
N MET A 58 -2.66 -13.94 -2.81
CA MET A 58 -1.48 -13.15 -3.19
C MET A 58 -1.07 -13.39 -4.63
N TYR A 59 -1.09 -14.65 -5.06
CA TYR A 59 -0.75 -15.04 -6.43
C TYR A 59 -1.67 -14.36 -7.44
N TRP A 60 -2.99 -14.48 -7.25
CA TRP A 60 -3.96 -13.88 -8.16
C TRP A 60 -3.98 -12.36 -8.06
N GLY A 61 -3.76 -11.81 -6.88
CA GLY A 61 -3.63 -10.37 -6.69
C GLY A 61 -2.51 -9.79 -7.55
N SER A 62 -1.35 -10.43 -7.57
CA SER A 62 -0.23 -10.01 -8.42
C SER A 62 -0.55 -10.13 -9.91
N ARG A 63 -1.16 -11.24 -10.32
CA ARG A 63 -1.47 -11.48 -11.74
C ARG A 63 -2.57 -10.55 -12.27
N LEU A 64 -3.54 -10.20 -11.45
CA LEU A 64 -4.66 -9.35 -11.84
C LEU A 64 -4.35 -7.86 -11.71
N GLU A 65 -3.26 -7.50 -11.08
CA GLU A 65 -2.89 -6.11 -10.81
C GLU A 65 -2.84 -5.26 -12.07
N ASP A 66 -2.22 -5.75 -13.14
CA ASP A 66 -2.15 -5.03 -14.41
C ASP A 66 -3.53 -4.81 -15.02
N LEU A 67 -4.41 -5.80 -14.92
CA LEU A 67 -5.78 -5.69 -15.42
C LEU A 67 -6.59 -4.65 -14.64
N VAL A 68 -6.43 -4.63 -13.32
CA VAL A 68 -7.07 -3.63 -12.45
C VAL A 68 -6.59 -2.23 -12.80
N ALA A 69 -5.29 -2.07 -12.99
CA ALA A 69 -4.69 -0.80 -13.36
C ALA A 69 -5.18 -0.31 -14.74
N ASP A 70 -5.24 -1.20 -15.72
CA ASP A 70 -5.71 -0.88 -17.07
C ASP A 70 -7.19 -0.47 -17.05
N GLU A 71 -8.02 -1.15 -16.28
CA GLU A 71 -9.44 -0.82 -16.15
C GLU A 71 -9.62 0.55 -15.48
N PHE A 72 -8.82 0.85 -14.47
CA PHE A 72 -8.80 2.18 -13.85
C PHE A 72 -8.50 3.27 -14.88
N SER A 73 -7.44 3.09 -15.66
CA SER A 73 -7.05 4.06 -16.70
C SER A 73 -8.16 4.24 -17.74
N LYS A 74 -8.79 3.15 -18.14
CA LYS A 74 -9.90 3.15 -19.10
C LYS A 74 -11.10 3.94 -18.59
N ARG A 75 -11.51 3.70 -17.34
CA ARG A 75 -12.71 4.33 -16.76
C ARG A 75 -12.50 5.79 -16.39
N THR A 76 -11.32 6.17 -15.96
CA THR A 76 -11.02 7.54 -15.51
C THR A 76 -10.45 8.43 -16.60
N GLY A 77 -9.88 7.85 -17.66
CA GLY A 77 -9.12 8.58 -18.66
C GLY A 77 -7.75 9.03 -18.20
N LEU A 78 -7.35 8.68 -16.97
CA LEU A 78 -6.05 9.05 -16.43
C LEU A 78 -4.98 8.08 -16.92
N LYS A 79 -3.86 8.62 -17.39
CA LYS A 79 -2.72 7.80 -17.79
C LYS A 79 -1.91 7.41 -16.57
N ILE A 80 -1.49 6.15 -16.53
CA ILE A 80 -0.69 5.60 -15.43
C ILE A 80 0.66 5.14 -15.96
N ARG A 81 1.64 5.09 -15.05
CA ARG A 81 2.96 4.52 -15.35
C ARG A 81 3.45 3.69 -14.17
N ARG A 82 4.27 2.70 -14.45
CA ARG A 82 4.94 1.93 -13.40
C ARG A 82 6.06 2.78 -12.79
N ARG A 83 6.21 2.68 -11.50
CA ARG A 83 7.33 3.29 -10.79
C ARG A 83 8.34 2.22 -10.34
N ASN A 84 7.85 1.06 -9.93
CA ASN A 84 8.64 -0.11 -9.54
C ASN A 84 9.79 0.25 -8.59
N ALA A 85 9.47 0.91 -7.50
CA ALA A 85 10.48 1.36 -6.56
C ALA A 85 9.99 1.29 -5.12
N ILE A 86 10.92 1.06 -4.22
CA ILE A 86 10.73 1.28 -2.80
C ILE A 86 11.29 2.68 -2.50
N LEU A 87 10.43 3.57 -2.07
CA LEU A 87 10.78 4.94 -1.73
C LEU A 87 10.95 5.09 -0.22
N GLN A 88 11.73 6.07 0.18
CA GLN A 88 12.02 6.35 1.58
C GLN A 88 11.65 7.80 1.88
N HIS A 89 11.03 8.04 3.05
CA HIS A 89 10.67 9.38 3.47
C HIS A 89 11.95 10.21 3.69
N PRO A 90 11.99 11.46 3.17
CA PRO A 90 13.21 12.28 3.26
C PRO A 90 13.65 12.61 4.70
N GLU A 91 12.71 12.76 5.62
CA GLU A 91 12.98 13.14 7.00
C GLU A 91 12.85 11.97 8.00
N HIS A 92 12.13 10.92 7.60
CA HIS A 92 11.89 9.74 8.44
C HIS A 92 12.34 8.48 7.71
N PRO A 93 13.64 8.15 7.74
CA PRO A 93 14.19 7.04 6.94
C PRO A 93 13.55 5.66 7.21
N TRP A 94 12.93 5.48 8.35
CA TRP A 94 12.22 4.25 8.70
C TRP A 94 10.87 4.12 8.01
N MET A 95 10.34 5.20 7.41
CA MET A 95 9.12 5.14 6.59
C MET A 95 9.47 4.81 5.14
N ILE A 96 8.99 3.68 4.65
CA ILE A 96 9.23 3.25 3.27
C ILE A 96 7.89 2.95 2.57
N ALA A 97 7.90 3.07 1.26
CA ALA A 97 6.71 2.78 0.44
C ALA A 97 7.14 2.04 -0.83
N ASN A 98 6.53 0.88 -1.05
CA ASN A 98 6.67 0.13 -2.29
C ASN A 98 5.63 0.65 -3.28
N VAL A 99 6.05 1.58 -4.13
CA VAL A 99 5.17 2.28 -5.06
C VAL A 99 5.31 1.68 -6.45
N ASP A 100 4.24 1.08 -6.95
CA ASP A 100 4.25 0.46 -8.27
C ASP A 100 3.74 1.39 -9.37
N ARG A 101 2.68 2.15 -9.13
CA ARG A 101 2.05 2.98 -10.16
C ARG A 101 1.81 4.40 -9.71
N LEU A 102 2.03 5.33 -10.64
CA LEU A 102 1.78 6.75 -10.45
C LEU A 102 0.90 7.26 -11.59
N ILE A 103 0.17 8.35 -11.32
CA ILE A 103 -0.62 9.02 -12.35
C ILE A 103 0.30 9.98 -13.13
N VAL A 104 0.31 9.87 -14.44
CA VAL A 104 1.15 10.71 -15.29
C VAL A 104 0.70 12.16 -15.20
N GLY A 105 1.64 13.06 -14.96
CA GLY A 105 1.39 14.50 -14.93
C GLY A 105 0.74 15.03 -13.65
N ARG A 106 0.59 14.19 -12.62
CA ARG A 106 -0.02 14.59 -11.35
C ARG A 106 0.82 14.08 -10.17
N LYS A 107 0.70 14.75 -9.03
CA LYS A 107 1.26 14.26 -7.76
C LYS A 107 0.25 13.33 -7.08
N GLU A 108 -0.04 12.24 -7.76
CA GLU A 108 -1.03 11.25 -7.35
C GLU A 108 -0.51 9.86 -7.69
N GLY A 109 -0.86 8.89 -6.86
CA GLY A 109 -0.51 7.50 -7.09
C GLY A 109 -1.74 6.62 -7.22
N LEU A 110 -1.51 5.34 -7.51
CA LEU A 110 -2.57 4.34 -7.66
C LEU A 110 -2.19 3.07 -6.91
N GLU A 111 -3.08 2.60 -6.07
CA GLU A 111 -3.03 1.28 -5.43
C GLU A 111 -4.09 0.38 -6.05
N CYS A 112 -3.67 -0.79 -6.50
CA CYS A 112 -4.58 -1.79 -7.08
C CYS A 112 -4.78 -2.94 -6.11
N LYS A 113 -6.03 -3.31 -5.87
CA LYS A 113 -6.39 -4.38 -4.94
C LYS A 113 -7.36 -5.36 -5.58
N THR A 114 -7.29 -6.60 -5.12
CA THR A 114 -8.33 -7.60 -5.36
C THR A 114 -8.84 -8.09 -4.01
N THR A 115 -10.13 -8.38 -3.92
CA THR A 115 -10.72 -8.92 -2.70
C THR A 115 -11.87 -9.86 -3.05
N ASN A 116 -12.33 -10.64 -2.06
CA ASN A 116 -13.43 -11.54 -2.27
C ASN A 116 -14.79 -10.82 -2.17
N GLU A 117 -15.85 -11.51 -2.61
CA GLU A 117 -17.20 -10.93 -2.61
C GLU A 117 -17.75 -10.59 -1.23
N PHE A 118 -17.25 -11.24 -0.17
CA PHE A 118 -17.69 -11.00 1.20
C PHE A 118 -17.25 -9.62 1.72
N ALA A 119 -16.24 -9.02 1.11
CA ALA A 119 -15.77 -7.67 1.47
C ALA A 119 -16.56 -6.55 0.78
N LYS A 120 -17.54 -6.86 -0.07
CA LYS A 120 -18.25 -5.89 -0.88
C LYS A 120 -18.87 -4.75 -0.07
N ARG A 121 -19.43 -5.05 1.11
CA ARG A 121 -20.06 -4.03 1.97
C ARG A 121 -19.08 -2.97 2.45
N GLU A 122 -17.83 -3.34 2.69
CA GLU A 122 -16.79 -2.42 3.14
C GLU A 122 -16.47 -1.34 2.09
N TRP A 123 -16.82 -1.61 0.83
CA TRP A 123 -16.55 -0.72 -0.30
C TRP A 123 -17.78 0.05 -0.78
N GLU A 124 -18.91 -0.12 -0.13
CA GLU A 124 -20.12 0.64 -0.45
C GLU A 124 -19.97 2.10 0.01
N GLY A 125 -20.64 3.03 -0.71
CA GLY A 125 -20.55 4.46 -0.42
C GLY A 125 -19.22 5.06 -0.87
N ASP A 126 -18.87 6.20 -0.28
CA ASP A 126 -17.68 6.97 -0.67
C ASP A 126 -16.46 6.65 0.20
N GLU A 127 -16.64 5.90 1.26
CA GLU A 127 -15.55 5.59 2.20
C GLU A 127 -14.67 4.45 1.71
N VAL A 128 -13.41 4.49 2.11
CA VAL A 128 -12.43 3.43 1.88
C VAL A 128 -12.22 2.70 3.20
N PRO A 129 -12.15 1.35 3.21
CA PRO A 129 -11.85 0.62 4.44
C PRO A 129 -10.61 1.15 5.12
N ALA A 130 -10.66 1.29 6.45
CA ALA A 130 -9.61 1.94 7.24
C ALA A 130 -8.19 1.41 6.97
N PRO A 131 -7.95 0.09 6.86
CA PRO A 131 -6.59 -0.41 6.57
C PRO A 131 -6.01 0.14 5.27
N TYR A 132 -6.82 0.26 4.24
CA TYR A 132 -6.37 0.76 2.94
C TYR A 132 -6.26 2.29 2.91
N LEU A 133 -7.14 2.98 3.63
CA LEU A 133 -7.03 4.42 3.81
C LEU A 133 -5.69 4.79 4.46
N ILE A 134 -5.31 4.08 5.52
CA ILE A 134 -4.04 4.30 6.22
C ILE A 134 -2.85 3.96 5.31
N GLN A 135 -2.94 2.86 4.57
CA GLN A 135 -1.89 2.49 3.62
C GLN A 135 -1.65 3.59 2.59
N CYS A 136 -2.70 4.15 2.02
CA CYS A 136 -2.59 5.22 1.03
C CYS A 136 -2.09 6.53 1.65
N GLN A 137 -2.51 6.88 2.86
CA GLN A 137 -1.99 8.05 3.57
C GLN A 137 -0.49 7.88 3.86
N HIS A 138 -0.05 6.66 4.18
CA HIS A 138 1.37 6.36 4.35
C HIS A 138 2.15 6.62 3.05
N TYR A 139 1.63 6.19 1.91
CA TYR A 139 2.25 6.46 0.61
C TYR A 139 2.35 7.96 0.33
N MET A 140 1.31 8.71 0.66
CA MET A 140 1.32 10.17 0.51
C MET A 140 2.32 10.84 1.45
N ALA A 141 2.48 10.33 2.66
CA ALA A 141 3.49 10.82 3.58
C ALA A 141 4.91 10.65 3.03
N VAL A 142 5.21 9.47 2.49
CA VAL A 142 6.54 9.15 1.94
C VAL A 142 6.83 9.94 0.66
N THR A 143 5.86 10.07 -0.23
CA THR A 143 6.04 10.71 -1.54
C THR A 143 5.87 12.22 -1.53
N GLY A 144 5.16 12.76 -0.55
CA GLY A 144 4.75 14.17 -0.55
C GLY A 144 3.58 14.45 -1.49
N TYR A 145 2.91 13.42 -1.98
CA TYR A 145 1.82 13.54 -2.93
C TYR A 145 0.52 14.00 -2.28
N GLU A 146 -0.36 14.58 -3.08
CA GLU A 146 -1.59 15.24 -2.64
C GLU A 146 -2.80 14.30 -2.58
N ALA A 147 -2.77 13.23 -3.36
CA ALA A 147 -3.85 12.27 -3.45
C ALA A 147 -3.34 10.89 -3.81
N TRP A 148 -4.14 9.87 -3.50
CA TRP A 148 -3.87 8.50 -3.89
C TRP A 148 -5.18 7.82 -4.28
N TRP A 149 -5.19 7.23 -5.46
CA TRP A 149 -6.34 6.47 -5.94
C TRP A 149 -6.23 5.02 -5.48
N ILE A 150 -7.36 4.42 -5.20
CA ILE A 150 -7.46 2.98 -4.97
C ILE A 150 -8.46 2.39 -5.94
N ALA A 151 -8.06 1.34 -6.63
CA ALA A 151 -8.90 0.58 -7.55
C ALA A 151 -8.98 -0.85 -7.05
N VAL A 152 -10.18 -1.40 -6.94
CA VAL A 152 -10.40 -2.72 -6.39
C VAL A 152 -11.31 -3.55 -7.28
N LEU A 153 -10.90 -4.81 -7.51
CA LEU A 153 -11.74 -5.82 -8.16
C LEU A 153 -12.26 -6.75 -7.06
N ILE A 154 -13.57 -6.75 -6.87
CA ILE A 154 -14.27 -7.48 -5.80
C ILE A 154 -14.91 -8.72 -6.39
N GLY A 155 -14.56 -9.90 -5.85
CA GLY A 155 -15.13 -11.18 -6.29
C GLY A 155 -14.90 -11.50 -7.75
N GLY A 156 -13.93 -10.86 -8.40
CA GLY A 156 -13.60 -11.06 -9.80
C GLY A 156 -14.58 -10.42 -10.79
N ASN A 157 -15.62 -9.72 -10.34
CA ASN A 157 -16.67 -9.22 -11.23
C ASN A 157 -17.24 -7.84 -10.87
N LYS A 158 -16.74 -7.20 -9.82
CA LYS A 158 -17.17 -5.84 -9.45
C LYS A 158 -15.95 -4.95 -9.32
N PHE A 159 -15.87 -3.92 -10.15
CA PHE A 159 -14.79 -2.95 -10.13
C PHE A 159 -15.25 -1.65 -9.48
N ILE A 160 -14.45 -1.15 -8.53
CA ILE A 160 -14.67 0.13 -7.86
C ILE A 160 -13.35 0.90 -7.84
N HIS A 161 -13.42 2.21 -8.00
CA HIS A 161 -12.27 3.09 -7.77
C HIS A 161 -12.70 4.29 -6.93
N LYS A 162 -11.78 4.75 -6.08
CA LYS A 162 -12.01 5.89 -5.20
C LYS A 162 -10.74 6.71 -5.10
N LYS A 163 -10.91 8.02 -4.90
CA LYS A 163 -9.80 8.93 -4.68
C LYS A 163 -9.71 9.27 -3.20
N ILE A 164 -8.49 9.19 -2.67
CA ILE A 164 -8.20 9.53 -1.28
C ILE A 164 -7.38 10.82 -1.29
N GLU A 165 -7.91 11.86 -0.67
CA GLU A 165 -7.19 13.11 -0.51
C GLU A 165 -6.21 13.02 0.67
N ARG A 166 -5.09 13.75 0.56
CA ARG A 166 -4.10 13.82 1.64
C ARG A 166 -4.74 14.40 2.90
N ASP A 167 -4.54 13.74 4.03
CA ASP A 167 -5.03 14.16 5.34
C ASP A 167 -3.84 14.31 6.29
N GLU A 168 -3.46 15.55 6.58
CA GLU A 168 -2.31 15.86 7.43
C GLU A 168 -2.49 15.38 8.87
N ASP A 169 -3.71 15.38 9.39
CA ASP A 169 -3.96 14.92 10.76
C ASP A 169 -3.71 13.42 10.89
N ILE A 170 -4.19 12.65 9.91
CA ILE A 170 -3.91 11.20 9.86
C ILE A 170 -2.41 10.96 9.71
N ILE A 171 -1.75 11.70 8.82
CA ILE A 171 -0.32 11.54 8.55
C ILE A 171 0.51 11.85 9.79
N GLN A 172 0.21 12.93 10.52
CA GLN A 172 0.95 13.28 11.72
C GLN A 172 0.77 12.23 12.83
N HIS A 173 -0.46 11.76 13.03
CA HIS A 173 -0.73 10.70 13.99
C HIS A 173 0.02 9.42 13.63
N MET A 174 0.04 9.08 12.36
CA MET A 174 0.73 7.90 11.83
C MET A 174 2.24 8.00 12.04
N ILE A 175 2.84 9.16 11.74
CA ILE A 175 4.27 9.40 11.94
C ILE A 175 4.66 9.19 13.40
N GLU A 176 3.88 9.72 14.33
CA GLU A 176 4.13 9.54 15.76
C GLU A 176 4.04 8.08 16.20
N ALA A 177 2.99 7.38 15.78
CA ALA A 177 2.80 5.98 16.10
C ALA A 177 3.90 5.09 15.53
N GLU A 178 4.28 5.32 14.27
CA GLU A 178 5.34 4.56 13.61
C GLU A 178 6.72 4.86 14.22
N LYS A 179 6.98 6.10 14.58
CA LYS A 179 8.22 6.50 15.25
C LYS A 179 8.38 5.76 16.58
N ASN A 180 7.33 5.76 17.39
CA ASN A 180 7.34 5.07 18.68
C ASN A 180 7.50 3.56 18.50
N PHE A 181 6.91 3.00 17.48
CA PHE A 181 7.06 1.56 17.15
C PHE A 181 8.50 1.23 16.74
N TRP A 182 9.12 2.05 15.90
CA TRP A 182 10.44 1.79 15.33
C TRP A 182 11.57 1.95 16.35
N GLU A 183 11.41 2.86 17.29
CA GLU A 183 12.32 3.03 18.41
C GLU A 183 12.04 2.00 19.53
#